data_306b4f89230fa829bf27e2ce8c8933be
#
_entry.id   306b4f89230fa829bf27e2ce8c8933be
#
_cell.length_a   1.000
_cell.length_b   1.000
_cell.length_c   1.000
_cell.angle_alpha   90.00
_cell.angle_beta   90.00
_cell.angle_gamma   90.00
#
_symmetry.space_group_name_H-M   'P 1'
#
loop_
_entity.id
_entity.type
_entity.pdbx_description
1 polymer ?
#
loop_
_entity_poly.entity_id
_entity_poly.type
_entity_poly.pdbx_seq_one_letter_code
_entity_poly.pdbx_strand_id
1 'polypeptide(L)'
;MRLGIIGLPQSGKTTVFNALTRGNQPVTTSGGRFEVHTGVVDVPDARVDRLSGMFKPKKTIYAKVTYADIAGLEGAKAAISGALLNQLSQMDGFVHVVRCFDDPSVPHPAGSVDPQRDIATMDAELLINDLIAVERKLERLAEERKKGAGRDKGV
;
A
#
# COMPACT_ATOMS: atom_id res chain seq x y z
N MET A 1 -12.52 -4.66 0.04
CA MET A 1 -11.30 -4.35 0.79
C MET A 1 -10.17 -4.17 -0.19
N ARG A 2 -9.42 -3.09 -0.07
CA ARG A 2 -8.26 -2.76 -0.91
C ARG A 2 -7.01 -2.76 -0.04
N LEU A 3 -6.01 -3.56 -0.41
CA LEU A 3 -4.73 -3.65 0.30
C LEU A 3 -3.59 -3.21 -0.62
N GLY A 4 -2.84 -2.21 -0.17
CA GLY A 4 -1.63 -1.76 -0.85
C GLY A 4 -0.43 -2.61 -0.43
N ILE A 5 0.32 -3.13 -1.40
CA ILE A 5 1.60 -3.81 -1.14
C ILE A 5 2.69 -2.77 -1.21
N ILE A 6 3.34 -2.52 -0.08
CA ILE A 6 4.39 -1.51 0.09
C ILE A 6 5.69 -2.15 0.56
N GLY A 7 6.78 -1.44 0.44
CA GLY A 7 8.11 -1.87 0.90
C GLY A 7 9.21 -1.20 0.09
N LEU A 8 10.44 -1.32 0.54
CA LEU A 8 11.60 -0.74 -0.13
C LEU A 8 11.84 -1.36 -1.52
N PRO A 9 12.59 -0.70 -2.40
CA PRO A 9 12.97 -1.27 -3.68
C PRO A 9 13.63 -2.65 -3.51
N GLN A 10 13.33 -3.57 -4.43
CA GLN A 10 13.90 -4.93 -4.44
C GLN A 10 13.58 -5.77 -3.19
N SER A 11 12.53 -5.44 -2.43
CA SER A 11 12.05 -6.25 -1.30
C SER A 11 11.23 -7.47 -1.70
N GLY A 12 10.82 -7.58 -2.96
CA GLY A 12 9.99 -8.68 -3.47
C GLY A 12 8.49 -8.37 -3.54
N LYS A 13 8.07 -7.09 -3.51
CA LYS A 13 6.66 -6.67 -3.60
C LYS A 13 5.92 -7.29 -4.79
N THR A 14 6.44 -7.11 -5.99
CA THR A 14 5.83 -7.64 -7.22
C THR A 14 5.79 -9.17 -7.23
N THR A 15 6.77 -9.83 -6.62
CA THR A 15 6.76 -11.29 -6.45
C THR A 15 5.61 -11.73 -5.55
N VAL A 16 5.42 -11.05 -4.41
CA VAL A 16 4.29 -11.29 -3.49
C VAL A 16 2.96 -10.99 -4.18
N PHE A 17 2.86 -9.87 -4.90
CA PHE A 17 1.68 -9.52 -5.67
C PHE A 17 1.32 -10.61 -6.69
N ASN A 18 2.28 -11.08 -7.47
CA ASN A 18 2.08 -12.15 -8.44
C ASN A 18 1.62 -13.46 -7.77
N ALA A 19 2.23 -13.81 -6.64
CA ALA A 19 1.83 -15.00 -5.88
C ALA A 19 0.39 -14.90 -5.36
N LEU A 20 -0.02 -13.74 -4.84
CA LEU A 20 -1.36 -13.51 -4.33
C LEU A 20 -2.42 -13.47 -5.43
N THR A 21 -2.12 -12.83 -6.55
CA THR A 21 -3.10 -12.60 -7.63
C THR A 21 -3.07 -13.67 -8.71
N ARG A 22 -2.14 -14.64 -8.64
CA ARG A 22 -1.82 -15.55 -9.73
C ARG A 22 -1.49 -14.80 -11.03
N GLY A 23 -0.94 -13.60 -10.86
CA GLY A 23 -0.55 -12.72 -11.95
C GLY A 23 0.82 -13.10 -12.52
N ASN A 24 1.18 -12.44 -13.60
CA ASN A 24 2.47 -12.61 -14.27
C ASN A 24 3.08 -11.24 -14.61
N GLN A 25 2.97 -10.29 -13.69
CA GLN A 25 3.57 -8.96 -13.88
C GLN A 25 5.10 -9.10 -13.91
N PRO A 26 5.78 -8.44 -14.85
CA PRO A 26 7.23 -8.50 -14.93
C PRO A 26 7.83 -7.91 -13.65
N VAL A 27 8.73 -8.67 -13.03
CA VAL A 27 9.55 -8.20 -11.92
C VAL A 27 10.67 -7.34 -12.52
N THR A 28 10.33 -6.11 -12.90
CA THR A 28 11.31 -5.16 -13.43
C THR A 28 11.77 -4.23 -12.31
N THR A 29 13.05 -3.89 -12.34
CA THR A 29 13.54 -2.70 -11.66
C THR A 29 12.87 -1.50 -12.32
N SER A 30 11.79 -1.01 -11.74
CA SER A 30 11.05 0.14 -12.24
C SER A 30 11.99 1.36 -12.28
N GLY A 31 12.35 1.77 -13.47
CA GLY A 31 13.15 2.99 -13.68
C GLY A 31 12.32 4.23 -13.41
N GLY A 32 12.04 4.53 -12.14
CA GLY A 32 11.54 5.84 -11.70
C GLY A 32 10.13 6.25 -12.17
N ARG A 33 9.35 5.37 -12.80
CA ARG A 33 7.94 5.65 -13.11
C ARG A 33 7.04 5.09 -12.04
N PHE A 34 6.12 5.91 -11.56
CA PHE A 34 5.06 5.49 -10.67
C PHE A 34 4.06 4.61 -11.44
N GLU A 35 4.01 3.32 -11.10
CA GLU A 35 3.08 2.36 -11.68
C GLU A 35 2.34 1.65 -10.54
N VAL A 36 1.02 1.49 -10.71
CA VAL A 36 0.18 0.73 -9.78
C VAL A 36 -0.49 -0.40 -10.55
N HIS A 37 -0.14 -1.63 -10.22
CA HIS A 37 -0.81 -2.80 -10.73
C HIS A 37 -1.86 -3.27 -9.72
N THR A 38 -3.07 -3.57 -10.18
CA THR A 38 -4.14 -4.06 -9.30
C THR A 38 -4.61 -5.45 -9.71
N GLY A 39 -4.89 -6.28 -8.71
CA GLY A 39 -5.47 -7.61 -8.91
C GLY A 39 -6.57 -7.88 -7.91
N VAL A 40 -7.68 -8.46 -8.37
CA VAL A 40 -8.82 -8.83 -7.52
C VAL A 40 -8.81 -10.33 -7.32
N VAL A 41 -8.89 -10.76 -6.06
CA VAL A 41 -8.83 -12.18 -5.69
C VAL A 41 -10.03 -12.52 -4.81
N ASP A 42 -10.62 -13.67 -5.06
CA ASP A 42 -11.64 -14.24 -4.17
C ASP A 42 -10.96 -14.82 -2.92
N VAL A 43 -11.54 -14.56 -1.75
CA VAL A 43 -11.08 -15.12 -0.49
C VAL A 43 -11.72 -16.48 -0.27
N PRO A 44 -10.96 -17.59 -0.33
CA PRO A 44 -11.50 -18.91 -0.06
C PRO A 44 -12.05 -18.99 1.37
N ASP A 45 -13.25 -19.54 1.52
CA ASP A 45 -13.86 -19.75 2.85
C ASP A 45 -14.61 -21.07 2.87
N ALA A 46 -14.09 -22.02 3.64
CA ALA A 46 -14.67 -23.35 3.80
C ALA A 46 -16.12 -23.33 4.33
N ARG A 47 -16.51 -22.28 5.05
CA ARG A 47 -17.88 -22.11 5.55
C ARG A 47 -18.82 -21.80 4.38
N VAL A 48 -18.38 -20.97 3.45
CA VAL A 48 -19.13 -20.65 2.23
C VAL A 48 -19.25 -21.89 1.35
N ASP A 49 -18.19 -22.68 1.22
CA ASP A 49 -18.22 -23.95 0.47
C ASP A 49 -19.21 -24.92 1.07
N ARG A 50 -19.19 -25.09 2.39
CA ARG A 50 -20.13 -25.97 3.11
C ARG A 50 -21.58 -25.53 2.94
N LEU A 51 -21.87 -24.25 3.10
CA LEU A 51 -23.21 -23.70 2.90
C LEU A 51 -23.68 -23.85 1.45
N SER A 52 -22.79 -23.58 0.51
CA SER A 52 -23.06 -23.78 -0.92
C SER A 52 -23.41 -25.25 -1.25
N GLY A 53 -22.67 -26.18 -0.65
CA GLY A 53 -22.94 -27.62 -0.78
C GLY A 53 -24.31 -28.05 -0.21
N MET A 54 -24.71 -27.42 0.91
CA MET A 54 -26.01 -27.71 1.57
C MET A 54 -27.19 -27.13 0.79
N PHE A 55 -27.11 -25.86 0.38
CA PHE A 55 -28.23 -25.12 -0.20
C PHE A 55 -28.25 -25.13 -1.73
N LYS A 56 -27.18 -25.59 -2.39
CA LYS A 56 -27.02 -25.67 -3.86
C LYS A 56 -27.52 -24.42 -4.59
N PRO A 57 -26.98 -23.22 -4.26
CA PRO A 57 -27.39 -21.97 -4.87
C PRO A 57 -27.02 -21.93 -6.36
N LYS A 58 -27.71 -21.12 -7.16
CA LYS A 58 -27.37 -20.90 -8.57
C LYS A 58 -25.97 -20.30 -8.75
N LYS A 59 -25.47 -19.55 -7.74
CA LYS A 59 -24.16 -18.92 -7.77
C LYS A 59 -23.61 -18.80 -6.36
N THR A 60 -22.36 -19.20 -6.17
CA THR A 60 -21.57 -18.94 -4.95
C THR A 60 -20.69 -17.73 -5.17
N ILE A 61 -20.72 -16.76 -4.25
CA ILE A 61 -19.93 -15.52 -4.33
C ILE A 61 -19.09 -15.44 -3.06
N TYR A 62 -17.78 -15.36 -3.24
CA TYR A 62 -16.82 -15.15 -2.15
C TYR A 62 -16.57 -13.66 -1.92
N ALA A 63 -16.10 -13.35 -0.70
CA ALA A 63 -15.55 -12.03 -0.43
C ALA A 63 -14.36 -11.76 -1.36
N LYS A 64 -14.17 -10.50 -1.74
CA LYS A 64 -13.08 -10.11 -2.65
C LYS A 64 -12.12 -9.16 -1.96
N VAL A 65 -10.83 -9.38 -2.23
CA VAL A 65 -9.75 -8.45 -1.87
C VAL A 65 -9.10 -7.96 -3.15
N THR A 66 -8.90 -6.65 -3.23
CA THR A 66 -8.10 -6.03 -4.29
C THR A 66 -6.72 -5.74 -3.73
N TYR A 67 -5.71 -6.35 -4.30
CA TYR A 67 -4.31 -6.01 -4.04
C TYR A 67 -3.84 -4.97 -5.03
N ALA A 68 -3.06 -4.01 -4.55
CA ALA A 68 -2.38 -3.00 -5.37
C ALA A 68 -0.88 -3.09 -5.13
N ASP A 69 -0.10 -3.44 -6.15
CA ASP A 69 1.37 -3.35 -6.12
C ASP A 69 1.76 -1.89 -6.35
N ILE A 70 2.26 -1.26 -5.30
CA ILE A 70 2.60 0.16 -5.30
C ILE A 70 4.11 0.30 -5.45
N ALA A 71 4.55 0.55 -6.68
CA ALA A 71 5.94 0.88 -6.97
C ALA A 71 6.22 2.37 -6.66
N GLY A 72 7.48 2.71 -6.33
CA GLY A 72 7.92 4.10 -6.20
C GLY A 72 8.03 4.64 -4.78
N LEU A 73 7.94 3.80 -3.75
CA LEU A 73 8.48 4.13 -2.42
C LEU A 73 9.99 3.89 -2.45
N GLU A 74 10.69 4.76 -3.16
CA GLU A 74 12.15 4.73 -3.24
C GLU A 74 12.70 5.51 -2.04
N GLY A 75 13.18 4.78 -1.02
CA GLY A 75 13.72 5.26 0.26
C GLY A 75 14.25 6.69 0.32
N ALA A 76 14.21 7.27 1.47
CA ALA A 76 14.77 8.51 2.09
C ALA A 76 15.20 9.72 1.23
N LYS A 77 15.14 9.70 -0.09
CA LYS A 77 15.56 10.82 -0.95
C LYS A 77 14.49 11.40 -1.89
N ALA A 78 13.36 10.74 -2.05
CA ALA A 78 12.26 11.25 -2.85
C ALA A 78 11.03 11.43 -1.96
N ALA A 79 10.61 12.66 -1.73
CA ALA A 79 9.32 12.95 -1.08
C ALA A 79 8.23 12.16 -1.82
N ILE A 80 7.38 11.45 -1.05
CA ILE A 80 6.26 10.71 -1.62
C ILE A 80 5.45 11.68 -2.48
N SER A 81 5.34 11.40 -3.78
CA SER A 81 4.61 12.28 -4.69
C SER A 81 3.13 12.37 -4.30
N GLY A 82 2.48 13.50 -4.58
CA GLY A 82 1.05 13.66 -4.30
C GLY A 82 0.17 12.60 -4.96
N ALA A 83 0.58 12.08 -6.13
CA ALA A 83 -0.09 10.97 -6.81
C ALA A 83 0.02 9.67 -5.99
N LEU A 84 1.18 9.38 -5.43
CA LEU A 84 1.40 8.21 -4.56
C LEU A 84 0.61 8.35 -3.26
N LEU A 85 0.61 9.51 -2.61
CA LEU A 85 -0.21 9.78 -1.42
C LEU A 85 -1.70 9.56 -1.68
N ASN A 86 -2.21 10.00 -2.83
CA ASN A 86 -3.59 9.77 -3.21
C ASN A 86 -3.91 8.27 -3.38
N GLN A 87 -2.98 7.49 -3.88
CA GLN A 87 -3.16 6.04 -4.00
C GLN A 87 -3.13 5.36 -2.62
N LEU A 88 -2.17 5.74 -1.77
CA LEU A 88 -2.08 5.23 -0.41
C LEU A 88 -3.35 5.52 0.41
N SER A 89 -3.89 6.73 0.29
CA SER A 89 -5.11 7.14 1.02
C SER A 89 -6.39 6.41 0.58
N GLN A 90 -6.38 5.74 -0.57
CA GLN A 90 -7.51 4.94 -1.06
C GLN A 90 -7.45 3.47 -0.61
N MET A 91 -6.41 3.08 0.11
CA MET A 91 -6.25 1.71 0.62
C MET A 91 -6.88 1.59 2.01
N ASP A 92 -7.48 0.43 2.27
CA ASP A 92 -8.04 0.08 3.58
C ASP A 92 -6.95 -0.41 4.55
N GLY A 93 -5.78 -0.78 4.03
CA GLY A 93 -4.62 -1.23 4.79
C GLY A 93 -3.43 -1.55 3.90
N PHE A 94 -2.32 -1.91 4.52
CA PHE A 94 -1.07 -2.20 3.82
C PHE A 94 -0.52 -3.58 4.16
N VAL A 95 0.11 -4.20 3.16
CA VAL A 95 0.99 -5.35 3.30
C VAL A 95 2.40 -4.85 3.11
N HIS A 96 3.14 -4.71 4.20
CA HIS A 96 4.54 -4.27 4.15
C HIS A 96 5.45 -5.47 3.86
N VAL A 97 6.09 -5.47 2.70
CA VAL A 97 7.03 -6.51 2.27
C VAL A 97 8.44 -6.09 2.63
N VAL A 98 9.05 -6.82 3.54
CA VAL A 98 10.39 -6.58 4.05
C VAL A 98 11.35 -7.65 3.54
N ARG A 99 12.50 -7.23 3.03
CA ARG A 99 13.52 -8.16 2.53
C ARG A 99 14.26 -8.84 3.67
N CYS A 100 14.16 -10.17 3.73
CA CYS A 100 14.88 -11.01 4.69
C CYS A 100 15.81 -12.02 4.01
N PHE A 101 15.95 -11.97 2.69
CA PHE A 101 16.80 -12.89 1.91
C PHE A 101 18.03 -12.16 1.40
N ASP A 102 19.13 -12.90 1.28
CA ASP A 102 20.33 -12.43 0.61
C ASP A 102 20.42 -13.04 -0.79
N ASP A 103 20.66 -12.20 -1.79
CA ASP A 103 20.83 -12.60 -3.18
C ASP A 103 21.88 -11.66 -3.84
N PRO A 104 23.06 -12.20 -4.17
CA PRO A 104 24.12 -11.41 -4.80
C PRO A 104 23.72 -10.81 -6.15
N SER A 105 22.75 -11.41 -6.86
CA SER A 105 22.26 -10.92 -8.15
C SER A 105 21.34 -9.70 -8.01
N VAL A 106 20.83 -9.46 -6.78
CA VAL A 106 19.91 -8.36 -6.47
C VAL A 106 20.50 -7.54 -5.32
N PRO A 107 21.32 -6.53 -5.60
CA PRO A 107 21.96 -5.74 -4.55
C PRO A 107 20.92 -5.00 -3.70
N HIS A 108 21.14 -4.95 -2.37
CA HIS A 108 20.27 -4.21 -1.48
C HIS A 108 20.54 -2.70 -1.61
N PRO A 109 19.51 -1.82 -1.71
CA PRO A 109 19.69 -0.36 -1.86
C PRO A 109 20.54 0.28 -0.74
N ALA A 110 20.44 -0.25 0.48
CA ALA A 110 21.23 0.19 1.63
C ALA A 110 22.54 -0.60 1.84
N GLY A 111 22.97 -1.43 0.88
CA GLY A 111 24.21 -2.19 0.90
C GLY A 111 24.21 -3.46 1.76
N SER A 112 23.22 -3.67 2.59
CA SER A 112 23.09 -4.87 3.44
C SER A 112 21.63 -5.19 3.74
N VAL A 113 21.32 -6.47 3.95
CA VAL A 113 19.99 -6.93 4.38
C VAL A 113 19.88 -6.69 5.90
N ASP A 114 18.95 -5.85 6.29
CA ASP A 114 18.61 -5.56 7.69
C ASP A 114 17.12 -5.27 7.82
N PRO A 115 16.30 -6.28 8.12
CA PRO A 115 14.85 -6.14 8.16
C PRO A 115 14.36 -5.12 9.20
N GLN A 116 15.01 -5.00 10.34
CA GLN A 116 14.61 -4.06 11.39
C GLN A 116 14.83 -2.61 10.96
N ARG A 117 15.98 -2.32 10.37
CA ARG A 117 16.27 -1.02 9.79
C ARG A 117 15.26 -0.67 8.69
N ASP A 118 14.95 -1.63 7.82
CA ASP A 118 14.08 -1.40 6.67
C ASP A 118 12.63 -1.14 7.09
N ILE A 119 12.14 -1.83 8.14
CA ILE A 119 10.85 -1.54 8.77
C ILE A 119 10.85 -0.13 9.35
N ALA A 120 11.84 0.20 10.18
CA ALA A 120 11.93 1.51 10.80
C ALA A 120 12.02 2.65 9.78
N THR A 121 12.72 2.43 8.67
CA THR A 121 12.81 3.40 7.56
C THR A 121 11.44 3.66 6.94
N MET A 122 10.67 2.61 6.65
CA MET A 122 9.34 2.73 6.06
C MET A 122 8.37 3.41 7.02
N ASP A 123 8.38 3.02 8.30
CA ASP A 123 7.55 3.63 9.33
C ASP A 123 7.85 5.12 9.49
N ALA A 124 9.12 5.51 9.49
CA ALA A 124 9.52 6.90 9.58
C ALA A 124 9.03 7.72 8.37
N GLU A 125 9.09 7.16 7.15
CA GLU A 125 8.58 7.82 5.95
C GLU A 125 7.06 8.03 5.99
N LEU A 126 6.31 7.03 6.42
CA LEU A 126 4.86 7.14 6.57
C LEU A 126 4.49 8.19 7.63
N LEU A 127 5.17 8.18 8.79
CA LEU A 127 4.96 9.15 9.87
C LEU A 127 5.26 10.59 9.43
N ILE A 128 6.34 10.81 8.68
CA ILE A 128 6.68 12.15 8.16
C ILE A 128 5.60 12.64 7.20
N ASN A 129 5.08 11.78 6.34
CA ASN A 129 4.00 12.16 5.42
C ASN A 129 2.69 12.48 6.16
N ASP A 130 2.35 11.71 7.18
CA ASP A 130 1.19 11.97 8.02
C ASP A 130 1.34 13.31 8.76
N LEU A 131 2.52 13.59 9.31
CA LEU A 131 2.83 14.86 9.96
C LEU A 131 2.62 16.04 9.00
N ILE A 132 3.20 15.98 7.81
CA ILE A 132 3.05 17.03 6.78
C ILE A 132 1.57 17.22 6.41
N ALA A 133 0.80 16.14 6.28
CA ALA A 133 -0.62 16.21 5.96
C ALA A 133 -1.42 16.89 7.07
N VAL A 134 -1.13 16.56 8.34
CA VAL A 134 -1.76 17.17 9.51
C VAL A 134 -1.39 18.65 9.63
N GLU A 135 -0.13 19.01 9.47
CA GLU A 135 0.33 20.42 9.52
C GLU A 135 -0.38 21.28 8.47
N ARG A 136 -0.41 20.83 7.21
CA ARG A 136 -1.13 21.51 6.13
C ARG A 136 -2.63 21.68 6.44
N LYS A 137 -3.24 20.66 7.05
CA LYS A 137 -4.66 20.74 7.44
C LYS A 137 -4.87 21.75 8.53
N LEU A 138 -3.99 21.81 9.54
CA LEU A 138 -4.05 22.79 10.63
C LEU A 138 -3.86 24.22 10.12
N GLU A 139 -2.89 24.44 9.24
CA GLU A 139 -2.67 25.75 8.62
C GLU A 139 -3.92 26.23 7.86
N ARG A 140 -4.50 25.34 7.04
CA ARG A 140 -5.73 25.65 6.30
C ARG A 140 -6.88 26.03 7.24
N LEU A 141 -7.10 25.25 8.30
CA LEU A 141 -8.14 25.52 9.28
C LEU A 141 -7.91 26.84 10.03
N ALA A 142 -6.65 27.16 10.34
CA ALA A 142 -6.30 28.42 10.95
C ALA A 142 -6.60 29.63 10.03
N GLU A 143 -6.33 29.51 8.74
CA GLU A 143 -6.67 30.53 7.75
C GLU A 143 -8.18 30.68 7.54
N GLU A 144 -8.91 29.57 7.45
CA GLU A 144 -10.37 29.55 7.34
C GLU A 144 -11.00 30.24 8.53
N ARG A 145 -10.48 30.01 9.75
CA ARG A 145 -10.92 30.67 10.98
C ARG A 145 -10.66 32.17 10.96
N LYS A 146 -9.49 32.59 10.47
CA LYS A 146 -9.16 34.03 10.32
C LYS A 146 -10.09 34.74 9.33
N LYS A 147 -10.49 34.06 8.25
CA LYS A 147 -11.40 34.59 7.21
C LYS A 147 -12.88 34.56 7.62
N GLY A 148 -13.22 34.14 8.84
CA GLY A 148 -14.60 34.10 9.34
C GLY A 148 -15.46 32.94 8.81
N ALA A 149 -14.92 32.05 8.01
CA ALA A 149 -15.64 30.90 7.46
C ALA A 149 -15.98 29.82 8.50
N GLY A 150 -15.52 29.97 9.74
CA GLY A 150 -15.76 29.07 10.86
C GLY A 150 -16.83 29.53 11.85
N ARG A 151 -17.58 30.62 11.57
CA ARG A 151 -18.72 31.02 12.37
C ARG A 151 -20.00 30.47 11.73
N ASP A 152 -20.67 29.65 12.47
CA ASP A 152 -21.94 28.97 12.18
C ASP A 152 -21.90 27.70 11.32
N LYS A 153 -21.64 26.62 12.03
CA LYS A 153 -22.52 25.44 11.96
C LYS A 153 -22.52 24.82 13.37
N GLY A 154 -23.20 25.54 14.25
CA GLY A 154 -23.66 24.94 15.48
C GLY A 154 -24.88 24.08 15.14
N VAL A 155 -24.83 22.84 15.46
CA VAL A 155 -25.82 21.98 16.13
C VAL A 155 -25.07 20.92 16.84
#